data_c090cc6218dc2991e17270301949ceed
#
_entry.id   c090cc6218dc2991e17270301949ceed
#
_cell.length_a   1.000
_cell.length_b   1.000
_cell.length_c   1.000
_cell.angle_alpha   90.00
_cell.angle_beta   90.00
_cell.angle_gamma   90.00
#
_symmetry.space_group_name_H-M   'P 1'
#
loop_
_entity.id
_entity.type
_entity.pdbx_description
1 polymer ?
#
loop_
_entity_poly.entity_id
_entity_poly.type
_entity_poly.pdbx_seq_one_letter_code
_entity_poly.pdbx_strand_id
1 'polypeptide(L)'
;MSEAAFPEILSTQLTGAIVHQEVYYKDSKTKQWFENDTLVLVDDVLYLIEAKAGAAATIASPELDFKRHAQSIKELIIKAYKQCERFFEYIKSKDEVPLYNLIDGRYEEICRIRHSDYRVMIPIGLTVESFSPFSAFSKNLPEIKPLLGQYGFVSISIDDLFVLKRMLPTTGVFAHYMEVRQAVSNLKQGLLFDEIDHLVAYLTTNR
;
A
#
# COMPACT_ATOMS: atom_id res chain seq x y z
N MET A 1 -3.94 -2.16 16.00
CA MET A 1 -4.95 -2.80 15.10
C MET A 1 -4.73 -2.49 13.61
N SER A 2 -3.77 -1.74 13.17
CA SER A 2 -3.72 -1.27 11.78
C SER A 2 -2.71 -1.97 10.89
N GLU A 3 -1.56 -2.36 11.38
CA GLU A 3 -0.46 -2.88 10.57
C GLU A 3 -0.70 -4.30 10.08
N ALA A 4 -1.35 -5.14 10.89
CA ALA A 4 -1.75 -6.49 10.51
C ALA A 4 -3.10 -6.57 9.76
N ALA A 5 -3.85 -5.46 9.66
CA ALA A 5 -5.21 -5.47 9.13
C ALA A 5 -5.29 -6.00 7.69
N PHE A 6 -4.34 -5.62 6.83
CA PHE A 6 -4.35 -6.07 5.44
C PHE A 6 -4.26 -7.60 5.30
N PRO A 7 -3.24 -8.30 5.84
CA PRO A 7 -3.18 -9.75 5.73
C PRO A 7 -4.24 -10.47 6.58
N GLU A 8 -4.67 -9.93 7.71
CA GLU A 8 -5.71 -10.54 8.53
C GLU A 8 -7.09 -10.51 7.85
N ILE A 9 -7.50 -9.34 7.34
CA ILE A 9 -8.78 -9.20 6.64
C ILE A 9 -8.79 -10.04 5.37
N LEU A 10 -7.71 -10.02 4.60
CA LEU A 10 -7.59 -10.69 3.29
C LEU A 10 -6.98 -12.10 3.38
N SER A 11 -7.02 -12.73 4.54
CA SER A 11 -6.40 -14.06 4.74
C SER A 11 -6.81 -15.14 3.74
N THR A 12 -8.05 -15.11 3.27
CA THR A 12 -8.55 -16.04 2.24
C THR A 12 -8.07 -15.69 0.83
N GLN A 13 -7.86 -14.41 0.52
CA GLN A 13 -7.32 -13.90 -0.74
C GLN A 13 -5.80 -14.01 -0.82
N LEU A 14 -5.13 -14.17 0.32
CA LEU A 14 -3.68 -14.26 0.44
C LEU A 14 -3.21 -15.66 0.84
N THR A 15 -3.94 -16.69 0.41
CA THR A 15 -3.60 -18.09 0.71
C THR A 15 -2.20 -18.41 0.17
N GLY A 16 -1.35 -18.95 1.03
CA GLY A 16 0.04 -19.27 0.69
C GLY A 16 1.01 -18.08 0.69
N ALA A 17 0.54 -16.88 1.04
CA ALA A 17 1.42 -15.71 1.13
C ALA A 17 2.41 -15.83 2.30
N ILE A 18 3.60 -15.28 2.09
CA ILE A 18 4.56 -15.01 3.15
C ILE A 18 4.33 -13.58 3.62
N VAL A 19 4.09 -13.41 4.91
CA VAL A 19 3.81 -12.10 5.53
C VAL A 19 4.94 -11.75 6.48
N HIS A 20 5.55 -10.60 6.26
CA HIS A 20 6.53 -10.01 7.17
C HIS A 20 5.94 -8.69 7.72
N GLN A 21 5.90 -8.56 9.03
CA GLN A 21 5.50 -7.33 9.71
C GLN A 21 6.72 -6.64 10.31
N GLU A 22 6.67 -5.32 10.47
CA GLU A 22 7.77 -4.52 11.02
C GLU A 22 9.10 -4.82 10.33
N VAL A 23 9.10 -4.63 8.99
CA VAL A 23 10.26 -4.96 8.15
C VAL A 23 11.26 -3.83 8.15
N TYR A 24 12.46 -4.09 8.60
CA TYR A 24 13.55 -3.11 8.62
C TYR A 24 14.53 -3.30 7.47
N TYR A 25 15.09 -2.20 7.01
CA TYR A 25 16.17 -2.20 6.05
C TYR A 25 17.11 -1.03 6.29
N LYS A 26 18.37 -1.20 5.90
CA LYS A 26 19.40 -0.19 6.09
C LYS A 26 19.73 0.50 4.76
N ASP A 27 19.45 1.77 4.68
CA ASP A 27 19.82 2.57 3.50
C ASP A 27 21.35 2.57 3.30
N SER A 28 21.78 2.26 2.08
CA SER A 28 23.20 2.09 1.77
C SER A 28 23.97 3.43 1.78
N LYS A 29 23.30 4.57 1.53
CA LYS A 29 23.88 5.90 1.43
C LYS A 29 23.94 6.59 2.79
N THR A 30 22.79 6.66 3.47
CA THR A 30 22.66 7.37 4.75
C THR A 30 23.07 6.52 5.95
N LYS A 31 23.16 5.19 5.79
CA LYS A 31 23.39 4.21 6.87
C LYS A 31 22.29 4.20 7.93
N GLN A 32 21.17 4.86 7.68
CA GLN A 32 20.01 4.87 8.57
C GLN A 32 19.17 3.61 8.38
N TRP A 33 18.56 3.17 9.47
CA TRP A 33 17.55 2.13 9.46
C TRP A 33 16.18 2.76 9.20
N PHE A 34 15.41 2.11 8.35
CA PHE A 34 14.03 2.44 8.05
C PHE A 34 13.16 1.22 8.28
N GLU A 35 11.92 1.48 8.58
CA GLU A 35 10.88 0.49 8.83
C GLU A 35 9.78 0.62 7.79
N ASN A 36 9.22 -0.52 7.39
CA ASN A 36 7.96 -0.63 6.69
C ASN A 36 6.99 -1.48 7.51
N ASP A 37 5.73 -1.11 7.51
CA ASP A 37 4.73 -1.72 8.39
C ASP A 37 4.46 -3.19 8.02
N THR A 38 4.16 -3.50 6.75
CA THR A 38 3.88 -4.88 6.32
C THR A 38 4.32 -5.14 4.88
N LEU A 39 4.95 -6.29 4.67
CA LEU A 39 5.31 -6.83 3.37
C LEU A 39 4.61 -8.16 3.17
N VAL A 40 3.88 -8.32 2.07
CA VAL A 40 3.19 -9.56 1.71
C VAL A 40 3.69 -10.04 0.36
N LEU A 41 4.18 -11.26 0.33
CA LEU A 41 4.72 -11.93 -0.84
C LEU A 41 3.81 -13.09 -1.20
N VAL A 42 3.22 -13.07 -2.39
CA VAL A 42 2.39 -14.15 -2.91
C VAL A 42 2.72 -14.40 -4.36
N ASP A 43 3.22 -15.59 -4.67
CA ASP A 43 3.74 -15.95 -5.98
C ASP A 43 4.76 -14.90 -6.50
N ASP A 44 4.47 -14.27 -7.65
CA ASP A 44 5.27 -13.23 -8.28
C ASP A 44 4.77 -11.80 -7.99
N VAL A 45 3.93 -11.64 -6.95
CA VAL A 45 3.36 -10.36 -6.53
C VAL A 45 3.87 -9.97 -5.15
N LEU A 46 4.35 -8.74 -5.04
CA LEU A 46 4.76 -8.12 -3.79
C LEU A 46 3.79 -6.98 -3.44
N TYR A 47 3.16 -7.06 -2.26
CA TYR A 47 2.41 -5.95 -1.69
C TYR A 47 3.25 -5.31 -0.58
N LEU A 48 3.47 -4.01 -0.69
CA LEU A 48 4.07 -3.20 0.37
C LEU A 48 2.99 -2.32 0.96
N ILE A 49 2.66 -2.53 2.24
CA ILE A 49 1.59 -1.85 2.93
C ILE A 49 2.17 -0.91 3.98
N GLU A 50 1.83 0.36 3.87
CA GLU A 50 2.10 1.40 4.86
C GLU A 50 0.79 1.83 5.52
N ALA A 51 0.57 1.39 6.74
CA ALA A 51 -0.64 1.67 7.50
C ALA A 51 -0.52 3.00 8.27
N LYS A 52 -1.53 3.85 8.15
CA LYS A 52 -1.56 5.16 8.83
C LYS A 52 -2.78 5.22 9.75
N ALA A 53 -2.57 4.73 10.97
CA ALA A 53 -3.62 4.59 11.97
C ALA A 53 -3.80 5.79 12.89
N GLY A 54 -2.86 6.67 12.98
CA GLY A 54 -2.73 7.57 14.12
C GLY A 54 -3.52 8.87 14.08
N ALA A 55 -4.27 9.12 13.04
CA ALA A 55 -4.75 10.48 12.81
C ALA A 55 -6.18 10.77 13.28
N ALA A 56 -7.01 9.78 13.54
CA ALA A 56 -8.40 10.02 13.93
C ALA A 56 -8.54 10.93 15.17
N ALA A 57 -7.64 10.81 16.14
CA ALA A 57 -7.65 11.67 17.33
C ALA A 57 -7.07 13.08 17.09
N THR A 58 -6.34 13.29 16.00
CA THR A 58 -5.65 14.54 15.68
C THR A 58 -6.18 15.23 14.41
N ILE A 59 -6.92 14.50 13.58
CA ILE A 59 -7.58 15.08 12.40
C ILE A 59 -8.79 15.88 12.86
N ALA A 60 -8.83 17.14 12.47
CA ALA A 60 -10.01 17.97 12.72
C ALA A 60 -11.26 17.33 12.08
N SER A 61 -12.38 17.32 12.80
CA SER A 61 -13.64 16.86 12.23
C SER A 61 -13.96 17.64 10.94
N PRO A 62 -14.38 16.97 9.84
CA PRO A 62 -14.74 17.65 8.61
C PRO A 62 -15.89 18.65 8.81
N GLU A 63 -16.75 18.44 9.80
CA GLU A 63 -17.83 19.35 10.17
C GLU A 63 -17.32 20.66 10.82
N LEU A 64 -16.19 20.59 11.51
CA LEU A 64 -15.61 21.74 12.21
C LEU A 64 -14.64 22.53 11.34
N ASP A 65 -13.79 21.85 10.58
CA ASP A 65 -12.77 22.47 9.71
C ASP A 65 -12.41 21.53 8.55
N PHE A 66 -13.15 21.61 7.47
CA PHE A 66 -12.93 20.79 6.28
C PHE A 66 -11.54 20.96 5.66
N LYS A 67 -11.00 22.19 5.64
CA LYS A 67 -9.69 22.44 5.04
C LYS A 67 -8.58 21.76 5.82
N ARG A 68 -8.63 21.86 7.14
CA ARG A 68 -7.64 21.22 8.02
C ARG A 68 -7.76 19.71 7.96
N HIS A 69 -8.98 19.19 7.91
CA HIS A 69 -9.24 17.74 7.74
C HIS A 69 -8.65 17.23 6.41
N ALA A 70 -8.98 17.88 5.30
CA ALA A 70 -8.44 17.52 3.98
C ALA A 70 -6.91 17.59 3.92
N GLN A 71 -6.31 18.62 4.53
CA GLN A 71 -4.86 18.75 4.60
C GLN A 71 -4.22 17.61 5.41
N SER A 72 -4.80 17.24 6.55
CA SER A 72 -4.31 16.14 7.38
C SER A 72 -4.34 14.80 6.63
N ILE A 73 -5.41 14.51 5.89
CA ILE A 73 -5.52 13.30 5.06
C ILE A 73 -4.45 13.30 3.97
N LYS A 74 -4.29 14.42 3.26
CA LYS A 74 -3.25 14.57 2.24
C LYS A 74 -1.86 14.25 2.80
N GLU A 75 -1.53 14.77 3.98
CA GLU A 75 -0.24 14.54 4.65
C GLU A 75 -0.03 13.06 4.99
N LEU A 76 -1.06 12.35 5.45
CA LEU A 76 -0.99 10.92 5.73
C LEU A 76 -0.73 10.10 4.46
N ILE A 77 -1.45 10.40 3.38
CA ILE A 77 -1.28 9.72 2.09
C ILE A 77 0.15 9.96 1.56
N ILE A 78 0.62 11.21 1.60
CA ILE A 78 1.99 11.55 1.16
C ILE A 78 3.04 10.86 2.04
N LYS A 79 2.81 10.75 3.35
CA LYS A 79 3.74 10.06 4.25
C LYS A 79 3.85 8.58 3.90
N ALA A 80 2.72 7.89 3.70
CA ALA A 80 2.71 6.50 3.27
C ALA A 80 3.42 6.33 1.91
N TYR A 81 3.09 7.17 0.94
CA TYR A 81 3.75 7.18 -0.36
C TYR A 81 5.28 7.31 -0.25
N LYS A 82 5.78 8.26 0.56
CA LYS A 82 7.21 8.48 0.75
C LYS A 82 7.93 7.30 1.41
N GLN A 83 7.26 6.57 2.28
CA GLN A 83 7.81 5.35 2.86
C GLN A 83 7.90 4.24 1.79
N CYS A 84 6.86 4.05 1.00
CA CYS A 84 6.90 3.12 -0.15
C CYS A 84 7.97 3.52 -1.18
N GLU A 85 8.08 4.81 -1.55
CA GLU A 85 9.08 5.29 -2.50
C GLU A 85 10.50 4.90 -2.06
N ARG A 86 10.84 5.14 -0.80
CA ARG A 86 12.15 4.80 -0.22
C ARG A 86 12.44 3.31 -0.26
N PHE A 87 11.46 2.47 0.06
CA PHE A 87 11.61 1.03 0.01
C PHE A 87 11.80 0.50 -1.42
N PHE A 88 11.06 1.04 -2.38
CA PHE A 88 11.21 0.69 -3.79
C PHE A 88 12.60 1.08 -4.33
N GLU A 89 13.11 2.25 -3.96
CA GLU A 89 14.49 2.63 -4.27
C GLU A 89 15.52 1.70 -3.62
N TYR A 90 15.26 1.26 -2.39
CA TYR A 90 16.12 0.31 -1.71
C TYR A 90 16.15 -1.04 -2.43
N ILE A 91 15.00 -1.63 -2.77
CA ILE A 91 14.92 -2.90 -3.53
C ILE A 91 15.69 -2.78 -4.85
N LYS A 92 15.57 -1.65 -5.54
CA LYS A 92 16.22 -1.42 -6.84
C LYS A 92 17.72 -1.12 -6.72
N SER A 93 18.22 -0.84 -5.54
CA SER A 93 19.62 -0.39 -5.34
C SER A 93 20.66 -1.47 -5.60
N LYS A 94 20.28 -2.76 -5.53
CA LYS A 94 21.12 -3.94 -5.76
C LYS A 94 20.28 -5.07 -6.36
N ASP A 95 20.97 -6.07 -6.87
CA ASP A 95 20.35 -7.28 -7.42
C ASP A 95 19.53 -8.03 -6.35
N GLU A 96 20.08 -8.11 -5.15
CA GLU A 96 19.45 -8.72 -3.98
C GLU A 96 19.70 -7.85 -2.74
N VAL A 97 18.65 -7.62 -1.95
CA VAL A 97 18.71 -6.81 -0.74
C VAL A 97 18.22 -7.60 0.47
N PRO A 98 18.89 -7.49 1.63
CA PRO A 98 18.48 -8.13 2.86
C PRO A 98 17.37 -7.33 3.57
N LEU A 99 16.44 -8.04 4.19
CA LEU A 99 15.42 -7.49 5.07
C LEU A 99 15.61 -8.04 6.48
N TYR A 100 15.21 -7.25 7.47
CA TYR A 100 15.48 -7.52 8.87
C TYR A 100 14.23 -7.32 9.73
N ASN A 101 14.18 -8.03 10.88
CA ASN A 101 13.31 -7.69 12.00
C ASN A 101 14.16 -7.17 13.16
N LEU A 102 13.52 -6.41 14.05
CA LEU A 102 14.14 -5.94 15.29
C LEU A 102 13.78 -6.90 16.42
N ILE A 103 14.71 -7.80 16.79
CA ILE A 103 14.54 -8.81 17.83
C ILE A 103 15.48 -8.49 19.00
N ASP A 104 14.91 -8.28 20.19
CA ASP A 104 15.67 -7.94 21.41
C ASP A 104 16.66 -6.77 21.21
N GLY A 105 16.24 -5.76 20.44
CA GLY A 105 17.06 -4.57 20.16
C GLY A 105 18.17 -4.79 19.11
N ARG A 106 18.17 -5.92 18.41
CA ARG A 106 19.12 -6.23 17.33
C ARG A 106 18.40 -6.47 16.02
N TYR A 107 18.98 -5.99 14.92
CA TYR A 107 18.48 -6.25 13.58
C TYR A 107 18.95 -7.63 13.12
N GLU A 108 18.02 -8.57 12.97
CA GLU A 108 18.27 -9.91 12.47
C GLU A 108 17.72 -10.07 11.06
N GLU A 109 18.56 -10.59 10.15
CA GLU A 109 18.17 -10.82 8.76
C GLU A 109 17.13 -11.93 8.69
N ILE A 110 15.96 -11.63 8.11
CA ILE A 110 14.84 -12.57 7.99
C ILE A 110 14.71 -13.17 6.60
N CYS A 111 15.03 -12.41 5.58
CA CYS A 111 15.00 -12.88 4.19
C CYS A 111 15.82 -11.94 3.29
N ARG A 112 16.00 -12.38 2.06
CA ARG A 112 16.51 -11.55 0.96
C ARG A 112 15.51 -11.52 -0.16
N ILE A 113 15.39 -10.39 -0.82
CA ILE A 113 14.51 -10.21 -1.96
C ILE A 113 15.25 -9.63 -3.15
N ARG A 114 14.79 -10.02 -4.34
CA ARG A 114 15.28 -9.48 -5.62
C ARG A 114 14.12 -8.80 -6.32
N HIS A 115 14.38 -7.62 -6.85
CA HIS A 115 13.36 -6.91 -7.64
C HIS A 115 12.86 -7.74 -8.83
N SER A 116 13.75 -8.52 -9.48
CA SER A 116 13.43 -9.35 -10.64
C SER A 116 12.51 -10.53 -10.37
N ASP A 117 12.35 -10.92 -9.11
CA ASP A 117 11.51 -12.07 -8.73
C ASP A 117 10.01 -11.72 -8.74
N TYR A 118 9.68 -10.42 -8.81
CA TYR A 118 8.31 -9.94 -8.77
C TYR A 118 7.91 -9.31 -10.11
N ARG A 119 6.91 -9.90 -10.75
CA ARG A 119 6.27 -9.35 -11.94
C ARG A 119 5.51 -8.07 -11.61
N VAL A 120 4.89 -8.02 -10.44
CA VAL A 120 4.12 -6.88 -9.95
C VAL A 120 4.50 -6.54 -8.51
N MET A 121 4.70 -5.26 -8.27
CA MET A 121 4.93 -4.72 -6.93
C MET A 121 3.91 -3.61 -6.68
N ILE A 122 3.09 -3.76 -5.63
CA ILE A 122 1.95 -2.89 -5.36
C ILE A 122 2.19 -2.12 -4.05
N PRO A 123 2.53 -0.83 -4.14
CA PRO A 123 2.63 0.04 -2.97
C PRO A 123 1.24 0.50 -2.52
N ILE A 124 0.92 0.24 -1.26
CA ILE A 124 -0.39 0.51 -0.66
C ILE A 124 -0.24 1.42 0.54
N GLY A 125 -0.97 2.53 0.54
CA GLY A 125 -1.24 3.33 1.72
C GLY A 125 -2.58 2.90 2.32
N LEU A 126 -2.55 2.26 3.50
CA LEU A 126 -3.74 1.81 4.20
C LEU A 126 -4.15 2.82 5.25
N THR A 127 -5.40 3.30 5.20
CA THR A 127 -5.96 4.23 6.19
C THR A 127 -7.03 3.54 7.03
N VAL A 128 -7.13 3.94 8.31
CA VAL A 128 -8.15 3.39 9.22
C VAL A 128 -9.53 3.93 8.87
N GLU A 129 -9.62 5.20 8.53
CA GLU A 129 -10.90 5.84 8.17
C GLU A 129 -11.15 5.77 6.67
N SER A 130 -12.43 5.66 6.32
CA SER A 130 -12.89 5.75 4.94
C SER A 130 -12.80 7.19 4.46
N PHE A 131 -11.70 7.52 3.79
CA PHE A 131 -11.49 8.83 3.16
C PHE A 131 -11.86 8.81 1.68
N SER A 132 -12.94 8.12 1.36
CA SER A 132 -13.30 7.65 0.03
C SER A 132 -12.96 8.60 -1.13
N PRO A 133 -13.37 9.87 -1.18
CA PRO A 133 -12.98 10.75 -2.30
C PRO A 133 -11.48 11.06 -2.31
N PHE A 134 -10.85 11.25 -1.14
CA PHE A 134 -9.45 11.64 -1.06
C PHE A 134 -8.50 10.51 -1.46
N SER A 135 -8.83 9.27 -1.12
CA SER A 135 -8.05 8.10 -1.52
C SER A 135 -8.03 7.93 -3.04
N ALA A 136 -9.19 8.07 -3.69
CA ALA A 136 -9.30 7.98 -5.15
C ALA A 136 -8.55 9.11 -5.87
N PHE A 137 -8.51 10.31 -5.29
CA PHE A 137 -7.82 11.47 -5.85
C PHE A 137 -6.34 11.55 -5.49
N SER A 138 -5.81 10.60 -4.70
CA SER A 138 -4.38 10.57 -4.35
C SER A 138 -3.46 10.65 -5.57
N LYS A 139 -3.81 10.02 -6.69
CA LYS A 139 -3.10 10.06 -7.97
C LYS A 139 -2.96 11.47 -8.58
N ASN A 140 -3.82 12.42 -8.19
CA ASN A 140 -3.78 13.79 -8.67
C ASN A 140 -2.87 14.70 -7.83
N LEU A 141 -2.36 14.21 -6.71
CA LEU A 141 -1.41 14.94 -5.91
C LEU A 141 -0.06 15.05 -6.66
N PRO A 142 0.50 16.25 -6.83
CA PRO A 142 1.74 16.44 -7.60
C PRO A 142 2.94 15.71 -6.99
N GLU A 143 2.89 15.41 -5.70
CA GLU A 143 3.90 14.67 -4.97
C GLU A 143 3.87 13.16 -5.28
N ILE A 144 2.71 12.61 -5.71
CA ILE A 144 2.52 11.19 -5.98
C ILE A 144 2.77 10.90 -7.45
N LYS A 145 3.77 10.07 -7.70
CA LYS A 145 4.18 9.63 -9.04
C LYS A 145 4.31 8.10 -9.03
N PRO A 146 4.23 7.46 -10.21
CA PRO A 146 4.53 6.03 -10.28
C PRO A 146 5.95 5.73 -9.74
N LEU A 147 6.04 4.84 -8.75
CA LEU A 147 7.33 4.42 -8.17
C LEU A 147 8.14 3.69 -9.23
N LEU A 148 9.43 3.95 -9.28
CA LEU A 148 10.35 3.47 -10.31
C LEU A 148 9.83 3.69 -11.76
N GLY A 149 8.95 4.70 -11.94
CA GLY A 149 8.36 5.07 -13.23
C GLY A 149 7.19 4.19 -13.70
N GLN A 150 6.81 3.14 -12.97
CA GLN A 150 5.79 2.17 -13.41
C GLN A 150 4.78 1.76 -12.35
N TYR A 151 5.15 1.68 -11.07
CA TYR A 151 4.29 1.17 -10.01
C TYR A 151 3.42 2.28 -9.43
N GLY A 152 2.14 2.30 -9.78
CA GLY A 152 1.18 3.25 -9.24
C GLY A 152 0.93 3.04 -7.75
N PHE A 153 0.88 4.12 -6.98
CA PHE A 153 0.54 4.07 -5.58
C PHE A 153 -0.97 3.92 -5.40
N VAL A 154 -1.39 2.98 -4.55
CA VAL A 154 -2.79 2.68 -4.24
C VAL A 154 -3.09 3.13 -2.81
N SER A 155 -4.07 4.00 -2.64
CA SER A 155 -4.58 4.39 -1.32
C SER A 155 -5.95 3.74 -1.12
N ILE A 156 -6.09 2.95 -0.06
CA ILE A 156 -7.31 2.24 0.33
C ILE A 156 -7.56 2.36 1.83
N SER A 157 -8.83 2.25 2.26
CA SER A 157 -9.19 2.19 3.67
C SER A 157 -9.36 0.74 4.16
N ILE A 158 -9.39 0.57 5.47
CA ILE A 158 -9.72 -0.73 6.08
C ILE A 158 -11.14 -1.17 5.70
N ASP A 159 -12.09 -0.24 5.62
CA ASP A 159 -13.46 -0.55 5.21
C ASP A 159 -13.52 -1.09 3.78
N ASP A 160 -12.70 -0.52 2.87
CA ASP A 160 -12.60 -1.02 1.50
C ASP A 160 -12.08 -2.47 1.46
N LEU A 161 -11.15 -2.87 2.35
CA LEU A 161 -10.66 -4.24 2.42
C LEU A 161 -11.77 -5.26 2.73
N PHE A 162 -12.74 -4.91 3.57
CA PHE A 162 -13.88 -5.79 3.85
C PHE A 162 -14.78 -5.96 2.62
N VAL A 163 -14.95 -4.91 1.82
CA VAL A 163 -15.70 -4.99 0.56
C VAL A 163 -14.94 -5.85 -0.45
N LEU A 164 -13.64 -5.62 -0.63
CA LEU A 164 -12.79 -6.40 -1.52
C LEU A 164 -12.76 -7.88 -1.13
N LYS A 165 -12.62 -8.19 0.16
CA LYS A 165 -12.71 -9.56 0.68
C LYS A 165 -13.97 -10.28 0.24
N ARG A 166 -15.11 -9.59 0.34
CA ARG A 166 -16.42 -10.17 0.03
C ARG A 166 -16.64 -10.36 -1.48
N MET A 167 -16.15 -9.42 -2.28
CA MET A 167 -16.42 -9.37 -3.73
C MET A 167 -15.37 -10.09 -4.57
N LEU A 168 -14.17 -10.30 -4.06
CA LEU A 168 -13.03 -10.90 -4.74
C LEU A 168 -12.58 -12.17 -3.98
N PRO A 169 -13.28 -13.30 -4.14
CA PRO A 169 -13.18 -14.42 -3.19
C PRO A 169 -11.90 -15.27 -3.34
N THR A 170 -11.13 -15.12 -4.43
CA THR A 170 -9.93 -15.94 -4.68
C THR A 170 -8.67 -15.10 -4.79
N THR A 171 -7.52 -15.73 -4.51
CA THR A 171 -6.19 -15.08 -4.63
C THR A 171 -5.97 -14.50 -6.03
N GLY A 172 -6.26 -15.28 -7.07
CA GLY A 172 -6.03 -14.83 -8.45
C GLY A 172 -6.91 -13.64 -8.86
N VAL A 173 -8.20 -13.65 -8.49
CA VAL A 173 -9.12 -12.53 -8.79
C VAL A 173 -8.72 -11.29 -8.01
N PHE A 174 -8.33 -11.45 -6.74
CA PHE A 174 -7.85 -10.34 -5.92
C PHE A 174 -6.54 -9.75 -6.48
N ALA A 175 -5.55 -10.59 -6.80
CA ALA A 175 -4.29 -10.13 -7.36
C ALA A 175 -4.50 -9.39 -8.69
N HIS A 176 -5.31 -9.94 -9.60
CA HIS A 176 -5.63 -9.28 -10.87
C HIS A 176 -6.35 -7.95 -10.66
N TYR A 177 -7.31 -7.89 -9.72
CA TYR A 177 -7.94 -6.63 -9.36
C TYR A 177 -6.91 -5.58 -8.92
N MET A 178 -6.01 -5.95 -8.02
CA MET A 178 -4.99 -5.04 -7.50
C MET A 178 -4.01 -4.57 -8.58
N GLU A 179 -3.68 -5.41 -9.55
CA GLU A 179 -2.88 -5.02 -10.73
C GLU A 179 -3.62 -3.98 -11.58
N VAL A 180 -4.89 -4.22 -11.89
CA VAL A 180 -5.72 -3.27 -12.65
C VAL A 180 -5.88 -1.96 -11.86
N ARG A 181 -6.11 -2.06 -10.56
CA ARG A 181 -6.24 -0.90 -9.66
C ARG A 181 -4.98 -0.04 -9.64
N GLN A 182 -3.81 -0.69 -9.59
CA GLN A 182 -2.52 -0.01 -9.71
C GLN A 182 -2.34 0.66 -11.07
N ALA A 183 -2.66 -0.03 -12.16
CA ALA A 183 -2.55 0.53 -13.51
C ALA A 183 -3.44 1.77 -13.66
N VAL A 184 -4.67 1.72 -13.14
CA VAL A 184 -5.60 2.86 -13.14
C VAL A 184 -5.07 4.03 -12.29
N SER A 185 -4.31 3.76 -11.23
CA SER A 185 -3.67 4.83 -10.42
C SER A 185 -2.65 5.65 -11.22
N ASN A 186 -2.12 5.10 -12.31
CA ASN A 186 -1.22 5.82 -13.23
C ASN A 186 -1.97 6.67 -14.27
N LEU A 187 -3.28 6.47 -14.43
CA LEU A 187 -4.10 7.17 -15.41
C LEU A 187 -4.70 8.43 -14.77
N LYS A 188 -4.30 9.60 -15.23
CA LYS A 188 -4.84 10.88 -14.73
C LYS A 188 -6.29 11.16 -15.17
N GLN A 189 -6.78 10.50 -16.21
CA GLN A 189 -8.05 10.80 -16.87
C GLN A 189 -9.26 10.01 -16.36
N GLY A 190 -9.09 9.04 -15.44
CA GLY A 190 -10.19 8.25 -14.90
C GLY A 190 -10.91 8.99 -13.78
N LEU A 191 -12.18 9.32 -13.95
CA LEU A 191 -13.05 9.88 -12.90
C LEU A 191 -13.70 8.72 -12.13
N LEU A 192 -12.97 8.12 -11.21
CA LEU A 192 -13.47 7.15 -10.24
C LEU A 192 -13.35 7.79 -8.85
N PHE A 193 -14.45 7.86 -8.12
CA PHE A 193 -14.55 8.66 -6.90
C PHE A 193 -14.19 7.91 -5.63
N ASP A 194 -14.29 6.57 -5.66
CA ASP A 194 -13.98 5.72 -4.52
C ASP A 194 -13.56 4.31 -4.94
N GLU A 195 -13.24 3.44 -3.98
CA GLU A 195 -12.82 2.07 -4.26
C GLU A 195 -13.97 1.22 -4.80
N ILE A 196 -15.21 1.56 -4.48
CA ILE A 196 -16.39 0.87 -5.01
C ILE A 196 -16.53 1.13 -6.51
N ASP A 197 -16.29 2.36 -6.96
CA ASP A 197 -16.29 2.69 -8.40
C ASP A 197 -15.23 1.88 -9.16
N HIS A 198 -14.02 1.75 -8.59
CA HIS A 198 -12.97 0.90 -9.16
C HIS A 198 -13.40 -0.56 -9.25
N LEU A 199 -14.01 -1.08 -8.19
CA LEU A 199 -14.47 -2.45 -8.12
C LEU A 199 -15.61 -2.72 -9.12
N VAL A 200 -16.59 -1.83 -9.22
CA VAL A 200 -17.70 -1.94 -10.18
C VAL A 200 -17.17 -1.90 -11.61
N ALA A 201 -16.28 -0.96 -11.93
CA ALA A 201 -15.66 -0.90 -13.24
C ALA A 201 -14.92 -2.21 -13.57
N TYR A 202 -14.14 -2.74 -12.63
CA TYR A 202 -13.45 -4.02 -12.81
C TYR A 202 -14.41 -5.18 -13.07
N LEU A 203 -15.45 -5.34 -12.23
CA LEU A 203 -16.40 -6.44 -12.34
C LEU A 203 -17.27 -6.38 -13.61
N THR A 204 -17.49 -5.18 -14.16
CA THR A 204 -18.30 -5.02 -15.38
C THR A 204 -17.49 -5.19 -16.66
N THR A 205 -16.19 -4.91 -16.64
CA THR A 205 -15.32 -4.99 -17.83
C THR A 205 -14.59 -6.32 -17.98
N ASN A 206 -14.46 -7.11 -16.91
CA ASN A 206 -13.74 -8.39 -16.90
C ASN A 206 -14.70 -9.60 -16.80
N ARG A 207 -15.85 -9.53 -17.47
CA ARG A 207 -16.80 -10.65 -17.59
C ARG A 207 -16.50 -11.55 -18.78
#